data_c1e85025c481c46402119385f94f7ccb
#
_entry.id   c1e85025c481c46402119385f94f7ccb
#
_cell.length_a   1.000
_cell.length_b   1.000
_cell.length_c   1.000
_cell.angle_alpha   90.00
_cell.angle_beta   90.00
_cell.angle_gamma   90.00
#
_symmetry.space_group_name_H-M   'P 1'
#
loop_
_entity.id
_entity.type
_entity.pdbx_description
1 polymer ?
#
loop_
_entity_poly.entity_id
_entity_poly.type
_entity_poly.pdbx_seq_one_letter_code
_entity_poly.pdbx_strand_id
1 'polypeptide(L)'
;MRQLNGVYTQKLNRRHGRVGHVFQGRFKGILVERDSYLLELARYVVLNPVRAGMVKNVRQWKWSSYPAMVGTAPRPGWLHTDWLLGQFGAQRARQTERYIEFVQEGLRGPRVWEQLKGQIFLGSEAFVETMQRELEAAAKHTIREIPRLQRRALAKSLDYYKNAFDDARTGMVAAYATGDYTLQAIADAFGVHYSTVSRAVSEK
;
A
#
# COMPACT_ATOMS: atom_id res chain seq x y z
N MET A 1 2.74 9.57 15.40
CA MET A 1 3.37 10.03 14.14
C MET A 1 3.38 11.54 13.96
N ARG A 2 2.29 12.27 14.24
CA ARG A 2 2.23 13.75 14.11
C ARG A 2 3.38 14.44 14.86
N GLN A 3 3.55 14.15 16.15
CA GLN A 3 4.61 14.75 16.96
C GLN A 3 6.01 14.36 16.46
N LEU A 4 6.23 13.08 16.14
CA LEU A 4 7.50 12.57 15.62
C LEU A 4 7.91 13.31 14.33
N ASN A 5 7.01 13.35 13.34
CA ASN A 5 7.27 14.01 12.06
C ASN A 5 7.47 15.52 12.22
N GLY A 6 6.71 16.16 13.11
CA GLY A 6 6.84 17.60 13.40
C GLY A 6 8.19 17.96 14.03
N VAL A 7 8.58 17.24 15.08
CA VAL A 7 9.87 17.43 15.75
C VAL A 7 11.05 17.15 14.81
N TYR A 8 10.95 16.06 14.01
CA TYR A 8 11.96 15.74 13.02
C TYR A 8 12.12 16.85 11.98
N THR A 9 11.01 17.32 11.41
CA THR A 9 11.01 18.43 10.42
C THR A 9 11.67 19.68 10.98
N GLN A 10 11.31 20.08 12.20
CA GLN A 10 11.90 21.26 12.84
C GLN A 10 13.41 21.11 13.05
N LYS A 11 13.86 19.96 13.57
CA LYS A 11 15.27 19.69 13.81
C LYS A 11 16.07 19.64 12.50
N LEU A 12 15.54 18.98 11.47
CA LEU A 12 16.18 18.90 10.16
C LEU A 12 16.32 20.28 9.53
N ASN A 13 15.23 21.06 9.49
CA ASN A 13 15.24 22.39 8.91
C ASN A 13 16.22 23.32 9.64
N ARG A 14 16.22 23.30 10.97
CA ARG A 14 17.17 24.09 11.77
C ARG A 14 18.62 23.70 11.51
N ARG A 15 18.90 22.37 11.45
CA ARG A 15 20.27 21.87 11.24
C ARG A 15 20.83 22.21 9.87
N HIS A 16 19.97 22.24 8.85
CA HIS A 16 20.37 22.43 7.45
C HIS A 16 19.99 23.80 6.86
N GLY A 17 19.55 24.76 7.68
CA GLY A 17 19.13 26.09 7.21
C GLY A 17 17.98 26.05 6.20
N ARG A 18 17.07 25.04 6.31
CA ARG A 18 15.96 24.81 5.37
C ARG A 18 14.64 25.29 5.97
N VAL A 19 13.69 25.58 5.09
CA VAL A 19 12.31 25.91 5.45
C VAL A 19 11.34 25.05 4.65
N GLY A 20 10.12 24.87 5.18
CA GLY A 20 9.05 24.14 4.50
C GLY A 20 8.85 22.71 5.01
N HIS A 21 7.99 21.99 4.29
CA HIS A 21 7.59 20.62 4.66
C HIS A 21 8.62 19.59 4.21
N VAL A 22 9.02 18.69 5.13
CA VAL A 22 9.90 17.55 4.83
C VAL A 22 9.09 16.35 4.37
N PHE A 23 7.87 16.19 4.88
CA PHE A 23 6.97 15.08 4.53
C PHE A 23 5.84 15.56 3.63
N GLN A 24 5.51 14.72 2.64
CA GLN A 24 4.43 14.98 1.68
C GLN A 24 3.06 14.63 2.28
N GLY A 25 2.61 15.40 3.27
CA GLY A 25 1.31 15.22 3.89
C GLY A 25 1.32 14.40 5.18
N ARG A 26 0.14 13.92 5.57
CA ARG A 26 -0.06 13.17 6.81
C ARG A 26 0.48 11.74 6.70
N PHE A 27 0.83 11.15 7.84
CA PHE A 27 1.14 9.73 7.93
C PHE A 27 -0.04 8.88 7.42
N LYS A 28 0.29 7.90 6.59
CA LYS A 28 -0.67 6.90 6.09
C LYS A 28 -0.26 5.54 6.65
N GLY A 29 -1.19 4.88 7.36
CA GLY A 29 -1.02 3.50 7.80
C GLY A 29 -1.62 2.56 6.75
N ILE A 30 -0.98 1.41 6.54
CA ILE A 30 -1.48 0.35 5.68
C ILE A 30 -1.58 -0.91 6.54
N LEU A 31 -2.76 -1.53 6.55
CA LEU A 31 -3.00 -2.83 7.15
C LEU A 31 -2.64 -3.90 6.13
N VAL A 32 -1.74 -4.81 6.52
CA VAL A 32 -1.22 -5.85 5.66
C VAL A 32 -1.63 -7.21 6.20
N GLU A 33 -2.24 -8.03 5.35
CA GLU A 33 -2.51 -9.42 5.67
C GLU A 33 -1.19 -10.19 5.74
N ARG A 34 -0.93 -10.79 6.90
CA ARG A 34 0.38 -11.34 7.22
C ARG A 34 0.79 -12.48 6.28
N ASP A 35 -0.08 -13.45 6.10
CA ASP A 35 0.30 -14.71 5.46
C ASP A 35 0.45 -14.58 3.94
N SER A 36 -0.35 -13.71 3.32
CA SER A 36 -0.38 -13.57 1.86
C SER A 36 0.53 -12.46 1.33
N TYR A 37 0.71 -11.37 2.09
CA TYR A 37 1.32 -10.15 1.57
C TYR A 37 2.60 -9.71 2.27
N LEU A 38 2.93 -10.29 3.44
CA LEU A 38 4.11 -9.85 4.19
C LEU A 38 5.42 -10.16 3.45
N LEU A 39 5.50 -11.28 2.72
CA LEU A 39 6.66 -11.62 1.89
C LEU A 39 6.85 -10.61 0.76
N GLU A 40 5.76 -10.28 0.05
CA GLU A 40 5.78 -9.29 -1.02
C GLU A 40 6.17 -7.90 -0.51
N LEU A 41 5.66 -7.52 0.66
CA LEU A 41 6.03 -6.27 1.30
C LEU A 41 7.51 -6.25 1.70
N ALA A 42 8.02 -7.34 2.27
CA ALA A 42 9.43 -7.47 2.62
C ALA A 42 10.33 -7.32 1.38
N ARG A 43 9.96 -7.98 0.27
CA ARG A 43 10.62 -7.84 -1.04
C ARG A 43 10.56 -6.40 -1.55
N TYR A 44 9.40 -5.77 -1.49
CA TYR A 44 9.23 -4.38 -1.89
C TYR A 44 10.16 -3.44 -1.13
N VAL A 45 10.25 -3.59 0.20
CA VAL A 45 11.06 -2.70 1.06
C VAL A 45 12.54 -2.78 0.67
N VAL A 46 13.08 -3.98 0.45
CA VAL A 46 14.50 -4.13 0.09
C VAL A 46 14.81 -3.71 -1.35
N LEU A 47 13.82 -3.79 -2.26
CA LEU A 47 13.97 -3.36 -3.65
C LEU A 47 13.70 -1.86 -3.87
N ASN A 48 13.11 -1.17 -2.90
CA ASN A 48 12.70 0.23 -3.05
C ASN A 48 13.86 1.16 -3.48
N PRO A 49 15.08 1.08 -2.91
CA PRO A 49 16.20 1.91 -3.37
C PRO A 49 16.60 1.65 -4.82
N VAL A 50 16.51 0.41 -5.30
CA VAL A 50 16.80 0.06 -6.70
C VAL A 50 15.72 0.63 -7.62
N ARG A 51 14.45 0.45 -7.26
CA ARG A 51 13.30 0.97 -8.01
C ARG A 51 13.25 2.50 -8.06
N ALA A 52 13.78 3.16 -7.03
CA ALA A 52 13.95 4.61 -6.96
C ALA A 52 15.19 5.12 -7.70
N GLY A 53 15.99 4.24 -8.31
CA GLY A 53 17.23 4.62 -9.01
C GLY A 53 18.36 5.11 -8.10
N MET A 54 18.25 4.90 -6.78
CA MET A 54 19.28 5.32 -5.81
C MET A 54 20.53 4.43 -5.87
N VAL A 55 20.35 3.17 -6.21
CA VAL A 55 21.42 2.18 -6.42
C VAL A 55 21.07 1.26 -7.60
N LYS A 56 22.08 0.65 -8.23
CA LYS A 56 21.88 -0.27 -9.36
C LYS A 56 21.54 -1.70 -8.92
N ASN A 57 21.94 -2.06 -7.69
CA ASN A 57 21.75 -3.41 -7.16
C ASN A 57 21.37 -3.34 -5.68
N VAL A 58 20.50 -4.23 -5.23
CA VAL A 58 20.02 -4.31 -3.83
C VAL A 58 21.17 -4.49 -2.82
N ARG A 59 22.26 -5.14 -3.21
CA ARG A 59 23.46 -5.34 -2.36
C ARG A 59 24.21 -4.04 -2.05
N GLN A 60 24.04 -3.01 -2.87
CA GLN A 60 24.71 -1.72 -2.70
C GLN A 60 24.04 -0.83 -1.63
N TRP A 61 22.81 -1.17 -1.22
CA TRP A 61 22.07 -0.39 -0.23
C TRP A 61 22.32 -0.91 1.18
N LYS A 62 23.33 -0.34 1.84
CA LYS A 62 23.75 -0.75 3.20
C LYS A 62 22.71 -0.52 4.31
N TRP A 63 21.69 0.30 4.08
CA TRP A 63 20.64 0.64 5.03
C TRP A 63 19.41 -0.26 4.96
N SER A 64 19.52 -1.41 4.31
CA SER A 64 18.46 -2.40 4.23
C SER A 64 18.78 -3.65 5.05
N SER A 65 17.77 -4.45 5.34
CA SER A 65 17.92 -5.77 5.95
C SER A 65 18.55 -6.80 5.01
N TYR A 66 18.56 -6.55 3.69
CA TYR A 66 19.00 -7.50 2.69
C TYR A 66 20.42 -8.06 2.92
N PRO A 67 21.46 -7.24 3.20
CA PRO A 67 22.80 -7.77 3.43
C PRO A 67 22.88 -8.75 4.62
N ALA A 68 22.15 -8.47 5.70
CA ALA A 68 22.07 -9.37 6.86
C ALA A 68 21.24 -10.64 6.56
N MET A 69 20.22 -10.54 5.72
CA MET A 69 19.38 -11.67 5.29
C MET A 69 20.19 -12.68 4.46
N VAL A 70 21.05 -12.20 3.57
CA VAL A 70 21.89 -13.04 2.70
C VAL A 70 23.27 -13.37 3.27
N GLY A 71 23.56 -12.94 4.51
CA GLY A 71 24.80 -13.26 5.22
C GLY A 71 26.03 -12.47 4.77
N THR A 72 25.85 -11.38 4.02
CA THR A 72 26.96 -10.49 3.57
C THR A 72 27.28 -9.36 4.56
N ALA A 73 26.43 -9.20 5.60
CA ALA A 73 26.67 -8.31 6.72
C ALA A 73 26.23 -8.97 8.05
N PRO A 74 26.81 -8.58 9.19
CA PRO A 74 26.37 -9.08 10.48
C PRO A 74 24.92 -8.73 10.75
N ARG A 75 24.20 -9.68 11.36
CA ARG A 75 22.79 -9.50 11.76
C ARG A 75 22.72 -8.72 13.08
N PRO A 76 22.09 -7.54 13.13
CA PRO A 76 21.81 -6.86 14.37
C PRO A 76 20.85 -7.68 15.26
N GLY A 77 21.02 -7.64 16.57
CA GLY A 77 20.22 -8.45 17.51
C GLY A 77 18.71 -8.20 17.48
N TRP A 78 18.29 -7.01 17.05
CA TRP A 78 16.87 -6.63 16.89
C TRP A 78 16.26 -7.09 15.56
N LEU A 79 17.06 -7.57 14.58
CA LEU A 79 16.55 -8.01 13.27
C LEU A 79 16.18 -9.50 13.31
N HIS A 80 14.89 -9.78 13.24
CA HIS A 80 14.36 -11.14 13.15
C HIS A 80 14.31 -11.60 11.69
N THR A 81 15.16 -12.56 11.33
CA THR A 81 15.26 -13.08 9.95
C THR A 81 14.63 -14.45 9.78
N ASP A 82 14.46 -15.20 10.87
CA ASP A 82 14.18 -16.63 10.82
C ASP A 82 12.78 -16.94 10.29
N TRP A 83 11.78 -16.13 10.68
CA TRP A 83 10.43 -16.29 10.14
C TRP A 83 10.40 -16.12 8.62
N LEU A 84 11.00 -15.03 8.12
CA LEU A 84 10.96 -14.71 6.70
C LEU A 84 11.76 -15.72 5.88
N LEU A 85 12.95 -16.07 6.30
CA LEU A 85 13.78 -17.05 5.60
C LEU A 85 13.20 -18.47 5.72
N GLY A 86 12.53 -18.80 6.82
CA GLY A 86 11.82 -20.06 7.00
C GLY A 86 10.74 -20.33 5.96
N GLN A 87 10.16 -19.28 5.32
CA GLN A 87 9.20 -19.44 4.23
C GLN A 87 9.82 -20.06 2.97
N PHE A 88 11.16 -20.05 2.85
CA PHE A 88 11.89 -20.58 1.69
C PHE A 88 12.44 -22.01 1.87
N GLY A 89 12.11 -22.67 2.98
CA GLY A 89 12.48 -24.07 3.22
C GLY A 89 13.09 -24.32 4.60
N ALA A 90 13.57 -25.56 4.84
CA ALA A 90 14.09 -25.97 6.14
C ALA A 90 15.59 -25.70 6.32
N GLN A 91 16.38 -25.78 5.24
CA GLN A 91 17.84 -25.66 5.31
C GLN A 91 18.30 -24.22 5.05
N ARG A 92 19.09 -23.66 5.94
CA ARG A 92 19.53 -22.25 5.90
C ARG A 92 20.17 -21.83 4.58
N ALA A 93 21.06 -22.63 4.02
CA ALA A 93 21.71 -22.35 2.74
C ALA A 93 20.67 -22.19 1.62
N ARG A 94 19.76 -23.16 1.49
CA ARG A 94 18.67 -23.12 0.48
C ARG A 94 17.68 -21.99 0.72
N GLN A 95 17.40 -21.65 1.99
CA GLN A 95 16.56 -20.49 2.32
C GLN A 95 17.15 -19.20 1.75
N THR A 96 18.46 -19.02 1.92
CA THR A 96 19.16 -17.82 1.44
C THR A 96 19.18 -17.75 -0.08
N GLU A 97 19.46 -18.85 -0.77
CA GLU A 97 19.44 -18.91 -2.23
C GLU A 97 18.06 -18.55 -2.79
N ARG A 98 17.01 -19.21 -2.31
CA ARG A 98 15.63 -18.94 -2.74
C ARG A 98 15.17 -17.54 -2.40
N TYR A 99 15.59 -16.98 -1.28
CA TYR A 99 15.32 -15.59 -0.93
C TYR A 99 15.97 -14.62 -1.93
N ILE A 100 17.22 -14.89 -2.35
CA ILE A 100 17.91 -14.10 -3.37
C ILE A 100 17.14 -14.13 -4.70
N GLU A 101 16.73 -15.32 -5.15
CA GLU A 101 15.92 -15.51 -6.36
C GLU A 101 14.60 -14.75 -6.27
N PHE A 102 13.87 -14.93 -5.18
CA PHE A 102 12.61 -14.24 -4.91
C PHE A 102 12.76 -12.71 -4.98
N VAL A 103 13.82 -12.15 -4.39
CA VAL A 103 14.07 -10.72 -4.45
C VAL A 103 14.40 -10.27 -5.89
N GLN A 104 15.21 -11.05 -6.63
CA GLN A 104 15.58 -10.73 -8.02
C GLN A 104 14.36 -10.75 -8.97
N GLU A 105 13.47 -11.73 -8.84
CA GLU A 105 12.22 -11.81 -9.60
C GLU A 105 11.36 -10.56 -9.39
N GLY A 106 11.35 -10.02 -8.18
CA GLY A 106 10.61 -8.82 -7.86
C GLY A 106 11.02 -7.55 -8.61
N LEU A 107 12.21 -7.52 -9.23
CA LEU A 107 12.65 -6.38 -10.05
C LEU A 107 11.76 -6.16 -11.28
N ARG A 108 11.18 -7.23 -11.81
CA ARG A 108 10.32 -7.23 -13.02
C ARG A 108 8.82 -7.31 -12.67
N GLY A 109 8.50 -7.57 -11.42
CA GLY A 109 7.11 -7.76 -10.95
C GLY A 109 6.33 -6.45 -10.78
N PRO A 110 4.99 -6.56 -10.69
CA PRO A 110 4.12 -5.42 -10.44
C PRO A 110 4.45 -4.75 -9.09
N ARG A 111 4.01 -3.52 -8.92
CA ARG A 111 4.20 -2.82 -7.64
C ARG A 111 3.16 -3.31 -6.64
N VAL A 112 3.59 -3.65 -5.43
CA VAL A 112 2.71 -4.10 -4.33
C VAL A 112 1.55 -3.11 -4.09
N TRP A 113 1.80 -1.82 -4.29
CA TRP A 113 0.80 -0.76 -4.08
C TRP A 113 -0.32 -0.73 -5.12
N GLU A 114 -0.18 -1.40 -6.26
CA GLU A 114 -1.24 -1.54 -7.27
C GLU A 114 -2.37 -2.44 -6.76
N GLN A 115 -2.10 -3.28 -5.76
CA GLN A 115 -3.06 -4.16 -5.11
C GLN A 115 -3.70 -3.53 -3.85
N LEU A 116 -3.37 -2.26 -3.56
CA LEU A 116 -3.85 -1.57 -2.36
C LEU A 116 -5.33 -1.21 -2.49
N LYS A 117 -6.16 -1.77 -1.62
CA LYS A 117 -7.60 -1.50 -1.57
C LYS A 117 -7.89 -0.34 -0.62
N GLY A 118 -8.64 0.67 -1.09
CA GLY A 118 -9.04 1.85 -0.31
C GLY A 118 -7.90 2.65 0.31
N GLN A 119 -6.69 2.55 -0.23
CA GLN A 119 -5.47 3.19 0.27
C GLN A 119 -5.03 2.74 1.68
N ILE A 120 -5.64 1.69 2.24
CA ILE A 120 -5.37 1.21 3.61
C ILE A 120 -5.05 -0.27 3.64
N PHE A 121 -5.71 -1.10 2.81
CA PHE A 121 -5.68 -2.54 2.95
C PHE A 121 -4.83 -3.19 1.87
N LEU A 122 -3.92 -4.05 2.29
CA LEU A 122 -3.17 -4.95 1.44
C LEU A 122 -3.44 -6.38 1.90
N GLY A 123 -4.39 -7.04 1.26
CA GLY A 123 -4.88 -8.34 1.67
C GLY A 123 -5.97 -8.89 0.75
N SER A 124 -6.42 -10.11 1.06
CA SER A 124 -7.55 -10.78 0.43
C SER A 124 -8.86 -10.02 0.66
N GLU A 125 -9.91 -10.34 -0.09
CA GLU A 125 -11.23 -9.73 0.11
C GLU A 125 -11.78 -10.03 1.50
N ALA A 126 -11.65 -11.27 1.95
CA ALA A 126 -12.09 -11.69 3.27
C ALA A 126 -11.38 -10.92 4.41
N PHE A 127 -10.07 -10.70 4.28
CA PHE A 127 -9.30 -9.87 5.20
C PHE A 127 -9.82 -8.44 5.23
N VAL A 128 -10.04 -7.84 4.05
CA VAL A 128 -10.52 -6.47 3.92
C VAL A 128 -11.90 -6.30 4.57
N GLU A 129 -12.84 -7.21 4.32
CA GLU A 129 -14.17 -7.20 4.91
C GLU A 129 -14.15 -7.33 6.44
N THR A 130 -13.26 -8.19 6.95
CA THR A 130 -13.08 -8.37 8.40
C THR A 130 -12.54 -7.10 9.04
N MET A 131 -11.49 -6.53 8.48
CA MET A 131 -10.88 -5.30 9.01
C MET A 131 -11.82 -4.09 8.90
N GLN A 132 -12.66 -4.02 7.86
CA GLN A 132 -13.67 -2.96 7.75
C GLN A 132 -14.71 -3.04 8.86
N ARG A 133 -15.23 -4.24 9.14
CA ARG A 133 -16.19 -4.46 10.25
C ARG A 133 -15.59 -4.04 11.59
N GLU A 134 -14.33 -4.38 11.84
CA GLU A 134 -13.62 -3.96 13.06
C GLU A 134 -13.44 -2.45 13.14
N LEU A 135 -13.09 -1.79 12.03
CA LEU A 135 -12.95 -0.33 11.97
C LEU A 135 -14.29 0.38 12.19
N GLU A 136 -15.37 -0.11 11.62
CA GLU A 136 -16.72 0.42 11.82
C GLU A 136 -17.15 0.29 13.28
N ALA A 137 -16.87 -0.86 13.92
CA ALA A 137 -17.14 -1.07 15.33
C ALA A 137 -16.31 -0.14 16.25
N ALA A 138 -15.05 0.15 15.85
CA ALA A 138 -14.14 1.04 16.58
C ALA A 138 -14.38 2.54 16.31
N ALA A 139 -15.10 2.90 15.23
CA ALA A 139 -15.29 4.28 14.76
C ALA A 139 -16.09 5.20 15.73
N LYS A 140 -16.56 4.68 16.86
CA LYS A 140 -17.15 5.48 17.97
C LYS A 140 -16.14 6.45 18.60
N HIS A 141 -14.83 6.28 18.36
CA HIS A 141 -13.79 7.19 18.82
C HIS A 141 -13.19 7.96 17.65
N THR A 142 -13.44 9.26 17.60
CA THR A 142 -13.00 10.17 16.53
C THR A 142 -11.48 10.24 16.45
N ILE A 143 -10.88 9.49 15.54
CA ILE A 143 -9.45 9.58 15.26
C ILE A 143 -9.24 10.72 14.25
N ARG A 144 -9.09 11.95 14.74
CA ARG A 144 -8.90 13.17 13.92
C ARG A 144 -7.62 13.15 13.07
N GLU A 145 -6.68 12.26 13.38
CA GLU A 145 -5.36 12.18 12.73
C GLU A 145 -5.36 11.34 11.45
N ILE A 146 -6.38 10.52 11.22
CA ILE A 146 -6.50 9.69 10.02
C ILE A 146 -7.06 10.52 8.87
N PRO A 147 -6.46 10.49 7.66
CA PRO A 147 -7.00 11.14 6.47
C PRO A 147 -8.43 10.68 6.16
N ARG A 148 -9.28 11.62 5.68
CA ARG A 148 -10.69 11.30 5.36
C ARG A 148 -10.83 10.11 4.40
N LEU A 149 -9.94 10.01 3.40
CA LEU A 149 -9.91 8.92 2.44
C LEU A 149 -9.71 7.53 3.08
N GLN A 150 -8.97 7.47 4.21
CA GLN A 150 -8.72 6.24 4.94
C GLN A 150 -9.81 5.91 5.98
N ARG A 151 -10.78 6.79 6.18
CA ARG A 151 -11.87 6.60 7.16
C ARG A 151 -13.19 6.19 6.53
N ARG A 152 -13.33 6.33 5.21
CA ARG A 152 -14.57 5.94 4.53
C ARG A 152 -14.55 4.44 4.22
N ALA A 153 -15.76 3.85 4.17
CA ALA A 153 -15.93 2.49 3.70
C ALA A 153 -15.36 2.35 2.28
N LEU A 154 -14.80 1.19 1.96
CA LEU A 154 -14.41 0.88 0.60
C LEU A 154 -15.63 0.82 -0.32
N ALA A 155 -15.45 1.28 -1.54
CA ALA A 155 -16.46 1.10 -2.57
C ALA A 155 -16.71 -0.40 -2.81
N LYS A 156 -17.96 -0.76 -3.02
CA LYS A 156 -18.31 -2.08 -3.56
C LYS A 156 -17.75 -2.24 -4.97
N SER A 157 -17.70 -3.46 -5.51
CA SER A 157 -17.24 -3.69 -6.87
C SER A 157 -18.06 -2.88 -7.90
N LEU A 158 -17.47 -2.57 -9.06
CA LEU A 158 -18.21 -1.88 -10.13
C LEU A 158 -19.41 -2.69 -10.61
N ASP A 159 -19.31 -4.03 -10.58
CA ASP A 159 -20.46 -4.92 -10.87
C ASP A 159 -21.60 -4.74 -9.88
N TYR A 160 -21.31 -4.49 -8.60
CA TYR A 160 -22.34 -4.15 -7.63
C TYR A 160 -23.10 -2.89 -8.05
N TYR A 161 -22.40 -1.80 -8.42
CA TYR A 161 -23.07 -0.55 -8.84
C TYR A 161 -23.82 -0.69 -10.16
N LYS A 162 -23.38 -1.61 -11.02
CA LYS A 162 -24.08 -1.93 -12.27
C LYS A 162 -25.40 -2.65 -12.03
N ASN A 163 -25.45 -3.51 -11.00
CA ASN A 163 -26.59 -4.41 -10.76
C ASN A 163 -27.54 -3.93 -9.63
N ALA A 164 -27.05 -3.06 -8.73
CA ALA A 164 -27.82 -2.60 -7.57
C ALA A 164 -28.74 -1.40 -7.84
N PHE A 165 -28.65 -0.81 -9.03
CA PHE A 165 -29.44 0.35 -9.41
C PHE A 165 -30.22 0.05 -10.70
N ASP A 166 -31.49 0.42 -10.73
CA ASP A 166 -32.38 0.22 -11.90
C ASP A 166 -31.94 1.06 -13.11
N ASP A 167 -31.24 2.17 -12.86
CA ASP A 167 -30.73 3.09 -13.87
C ASP A 167 -29.19 3.13 -13.85
N ALA A 168 -28.59 2.87 -15.01
CA ALA A 168 -27.14 2.87 -15.20
C ALA A 168 -26.51 4.23 -14.82
N ARG A 169 -27.19 5.34 -15.06
CA ARG A 169 -26.72 6.69 -14.71
C ARG A 169 -26.55 6.83 -13.21
N THR A 170 -27.56 6.41 -12.43
CA THR A 170 -27.51 6.44 -10.96
C THR A 170 -26.42 5.55 -10.43
N GLY A 171 -26.21 4.35 -11.01
CA GLY A 171 -25.11 3.45 -10.68
C GLY A 171 -23.73 4.08 -10.92
N MET A 172 -23.54 4.73 -12.09
CA MET A 172 -22.28 5.43 -12.41
C MET A 172 -21.98 6.58 -11.44
N VAL A 173 -23.00 7.40 -11.12
CA VAL A 173 -22.88 8.51 -10.16
C VAL A 173 -22.57 8.01 -8.75
N ALA A 174 -23.22 6.93 -8.31
CA ALA A 174 -22.95 6.30 -7.02
C ALA A 174 -21.53 5.73 -6.94
N ALA A 175 -21.07 5.05 -7.98
CA ALA A 175 -19.69 4.54 -8.07
C ALA A 175 -18.67 5.67 -8.00
N TYR A 176 -18.87 6.75 -8.75
CA TYR A 176 -17.98 7.91 -8.75
C TYR A 176 -17.96 8.65 -7.40
N ALA A 177 -19.10 8.78 -6.74
CA ALA A 177 -19.23 9.44 -5.44
C ALA A 177 -18.40 8.75 -4.33
N THR A 178 -18.08 7.48 -4.49
CA THR A 178 -17.15 6.77 -3.60
C THR A 178 -15.73 7.35 -3.68
N GLY A 179 -15.33 7.90 -4.86
CA GLY A 179 -13.99 8.40 -5.16
C GLY A 179 -12.91 7.32 -5.20
N ASP A 180 -13.27 6.05 -5.27
CA ASP A 180 -12.35 4.92 -5.39
C ASP A 180 -12.16 4.52 -6.86
N TYR A 181 -13.07 4.98 -7.73
CA TYR A 181 -13.06 4.67 -9.16
C TYR A 181 -12.81 5.93 -10.00
N THR A 182 -11.99 5.79 -11.03
CA THR A 182 -11.82 6.81 -12.05
C THR A 182 -13.00 6.80 -13.01
N LEU A 183 -13.27 7.93 -13.68
CA LEU A 183 -14.29 8.01 -14.71
C LEU A 183 -14.08 6.98 -15.82
N GLN A 184 -12.80 6.69 -16.18
CA GLN A 184 -12.47 5.68 -17.18
C GLN A 184 -12.83 4.27 -16.70
N ALA A 185 -12.45 3.90 -15.46
CA ALA A 185 -12.77 2.58 -14.90
C ALA A 185 -14.29 2.34 -14.85
N ILE A 186 -15.08 3.38 -14.49
CA ILE A 186 -16.54 3.30 -14.51
C ILE A 186 -17.06 3.13 -15.94
N ALA A 187 -16.51 3.88 -16.91
CA ALA A 187 -16.90 3.78 -18.30
C ALA A 187 -16.68 2.37 -18.85
N ASP A 188 -15.49 1.80 -18.60
CA ASP A 188 -15.13 0.44 -19.02
C ASP A 188 -16.07 -0.61 -18.43
N ALA A 189 -16.37 -0.52 -17.12
CA ALA A 189 -17.26 -1.47 -16.43
C ALA A 189 -18.70 -1.40 -16.89
N PHE A 190 -19.21 -0.19 -17.17
CA PHE A 190 -20.57 0.01 -17.64
C PHE A 190 -20.71 -0.14 -19.17
N GLY A 191 -19.60 -0.32 -19.91
CA GLY A 191 -19.61 -0.46 -21.36
C GLY A 191 -20.02 0.82 -22.09
N VAL A 192 -19.67 1.99 -21.55
CA VAL A 192 -20.04 3.30 -22.11
C VAL A 192 -18.77 4.14 -22.40
N HIS A 193 -18.93 5.18 -23.20
CA HIS A 193 -17.82 6.10 -23.43
C HIS A 193 -17.57 6.99 -22.18
N TYR A 194 -16.31 7.33 -21.93
CA TYR A 194 -15.89 8.21 -20.82
C TYR A 194 -16.74 9.48 -20.66
N SER A 195 -17.08 10.14 -21.79
CA SER A 195 -17.90 11.36 -21.78
C SER A 195 -19.31 11.17 -21.24
N THR A 196 -19.85 9.94 -21.33
CA THR A 196 -21.18 9.60 -20.78
C THR A 196 -21.12 9.63 -19.24
N VAL A 197 -20.09 9.04 -18.65
CA VAL A 197 -19.88 9.06 -17.20
C VAL A 197 -19.62 10.50 -16.74
N SER A 198 -18.77 11.24 -17.45
CA SER A 198 -18.46 12.63 -17.11
C SER A 198 -19.72 13.50 -17.07
N ARG A 199 -20.61 13.39 -18.08
CA ARG A 199 -21.90 14.10 -18.10
C ARG A 199 -22.82 13.68 -16.97
N ALA A 200 -22.95 12.37 -16.72
CA ALA A 200 -23.79 11.86 -15.65
C ALA A 200 -23.39 12.41 -14.27
N VAL A 201 -22.09 12.59 -14.03
CA VAL A 201 -21.53 13.11 -12.78
C VAL A 201 -21.64 14.64 -12.67
N SER A 202 -21.55 15.37 -13.81
CA SER A 202 -21.53 16.85 -13.82
C SER A 202 -22.93 17.47 -13.71
N GLU A 203 -23.99 16.74 -14.02
CA GLU A 203 -25.38 17.20 -14.00
C GLU A 203 -26.06 17.00 -12.63
N LYS A 204 -25.29 17.10 -11.52
CA LYS A 204 -25.82 16.97 -10.16
C LYS A 204 -26.10 18.31 -9.52
#